data_44aabcccf744c7fbc50fa507aa82b254
#
_entry.id   44aabcccf744c7fbc50fa507aa82b254
#
_cell.length_a   1.000
_cell.length_b   1.000
_cell.length_c   1.000
_cell.angle_alpha   90.00
_cell.angle_beta   90.00
_cell.angle_gamma   90.00
#
_symmetry.space_group_name_H-M   'P 1'
#
loop_
_entity.id
_entity.type
_entity.pdbx_description
1 polymer ?
#
loop_
_entity_poly.entity_id
_entity_poly.type
_entity_poly.pdbx_seq_one_letter_code
_entity_poly.pdbx_strand_id
1 'polypeptide(L)'
;PYMYTPEQLADSITKIKAYGEDLGRGMSDFTFGMYIFTAVHENNDTAVQYATDRLSTQYSQDFSKIIHKFALAGDPEKSRARLQEYVDAGAAMVFVSSACPDDYIDTNLEMIAKTIMPAFRS
;
A
#
# COMPACT_ATOMS: atom_id res chain seq x y z
N PRO A 1 -8.14 2.52 5.71
CA PRO A 1 -8.67 2.00 4.43
C PRO A 1 -7.73 0.99 3.79
N TYR A 2 -8.25 0.20 2.91
CA TYR A 2 -7.50 -0.72 2.07
C TYR A 2 -8.07 -0.69 0.65
N MET A 3 -7.26 -1.12 -0.32
CA MET A 3 -7.63 -1.07 -1.74
C MET A 3 -8.00 0.35 -2.23
N TYR A 4 -7.30 1.33 -1.71
CA TYR A 4 -7.43 2.71 -2.16
C TYR A 4 -6.25 3.09 -3.04
N THR A 5 -6.50 3.91 -4.05
CA THR A 5 -5.43 4.61 -4.77
C THR A 5 -4.96 5.80 -3.92
N PRO A 6 -3.76 6.37 -4.20
CA PRO A 6 -3.33 7.58 -3.50
C PRO A 6 -4.34 8.72 -3.61
N GLU A 7 -4.99 8.89 -4.76
CA GLU A 7 -5.99 9.92 -4.99
C GLU A 7 -7.22 9.72 -4.11
N GLN A 8 -7.67 8.47 -3.99
CA GLN A 8 -8.80 8.12 -3.11
C GLN A 8 -8.46 8.35 -1.65
N LEU A 9 -7.23 8.04 -1.24
CA LEU A 9 -6.77 8.29 0.12
C LEU A 9 -6.77 9.80 0.42
N ALA A 10 -6.19 10.61 -0.46
CA ALA A 10 -6.13 12.05 -0.29
C ALA A 10 -7.53 12.66 -0.18
N ASP A 11 -8.46 12.22 -1.03
CA ASP A 11 -9.84 12.69 -1.01
C ASP A 11 -10.54 12.32 0.30
N SER A 12 -10.36 11.10 0.78
CA SER A 12 -10.92 10.64 2.05
C SER A 12 -10.38 11.44 3.23
N ILE A 13 -9.08 11.72 3.26
CA ILE A 13 -8.46 12.51 4.32
C ILE A 13 -9.06 13.92 4.35
N THR A 14 -9.20 14.55 3.18
CA THR A 14 -9.80 15.88 3.07
C THR A 14 -11.22 15.90 3.63
N LYS A 15 -12.03 14.90 3.27
CA LYS A 15 -13.41 14.79 3.76
C LYS A 15 -13.48 14.56 5.26
N ILE A 16 -12.62 13.68 5.80
CA ILE A 16 -12.60 13.39 7.23
C ILE A 16 -12.22 14.64 8.03
N LYS A 17 -11.21 15.38 7.56
CA LYS A 17 -10.81 16.63 8.22
C LYS A 17 -11.93 17.65 8.22
N ALA A 18 -12.63 17.81 7.09
CA ALA A 18 -13.75 18.74 6.99
C ALA A 18 -14.88 18.36 7.95
N TYR A 19 -15.24 17.10 8.03
CA TYR A 19 -16.27 16.63 8.97
C TYR A 19 -15.83 16.83 10.42
N GLY A 20 -14.55 16.60 10.73
CA GLY A 20 -14.02 16.84 12.08
C GLY A 20 -14.14 18.30 12.49
N GLU A 21 -13.79 19.21 11.59
CA GLU A 21 -13.92 20.65 11.81
C GLU A 21 -15.38 21.07 12.02
N ASP A 22 -16.29 20.56 11.18
CA ASP A 22 -17.73 20.84 11.30
C ASP A 22 -18.28 20.39 12.66
N LEU A 23 -17.75 19.31 13.22
CA LEU A 23 -18.15 18.79 14.52
C LEU A 23 -17.38 19.43 15.70
N GLY A 24 -16.52 20.41 15.41
CA GLY A 24 -15.73 21.09 16.44
C GLY A 24 -14.58 20.25 16.99
N ARG A 25 -14.21 19.15 16.31
CA ARG A 25 -13.12 18.28 16.75
C ARG A 25 -11.82 18.67 16.07
N GLY A 26 -10.77 18.90 16.87
CA GLY A 26 -9.43 19.10 16.32
C GLY A 26 -8.90 17.80 15.72
N MET A 27 -8.25 17.90 14.57
CA MET A 27 -7.74 16.73 13.82
C MET A 27 -6.20 16.65 13.83
N SER A 28 -5.53 17.51 14.56
CA SER A 28 -4.05 17.57 14.58
C SER A 28 -3.40 16.31 15.16
N ASP A 29 -4.09 15.60 16.05
CA ASP A 29 -3.61 14.37 16.69
C ASP A 29 -4.11 13.10 16.01
N PHE A 30 -4.86 13.23 14.92
CA PHE A 30 -5.42 12.08 14.20
C PHE A 30 -4.42 11.56 13.17
N THR A 31 -4.08 10.27 13.24
CA THR A 31 -3.15 9.63 12.33
C THR A 31 -3.91 8.90 11.23
N PHE A 32 -3.61 9.24 9.98
CA PHE A 32 -4.20 8.56 8.83
C PHE A 32 -3.27 7.43 8.38
N GLY A 33 -3.84 6.23 8.28
CA GLY A 33 -3.10 5.05 7.88
C GLY A 33 -3.69 4.41 6.63
N MET A 34 -2.87 3.59 5.98
CA MET A 34 -3.26 2.82 4.80
C MET A 34 -2.86 1.36 4.99
N TYR A 35 -3.81 0.46 4.76
CA TYR A 35 -3.54 -0.97 4.69
C TYR A 35 -3.32 -1.32 3.22
N ILE A 36 -2.17 -1.90 2.89
CA ILE A 36 -1.83 -2.15 1.50
C ILE A 36 -1.27 -3.56 1.29
N PHE A 37 -1.80 -4.24 0.29
CA PHE A 37 -1.27 -5.52 -0.16
C PHE A 37 0.05 -5.30 -0.89
N THR A 38 1.08 -6.05 -0.51
CA THR A 38 2.45 -5.76 -0.93
C THR A 38 3.18 -7.02 -1.39
N ALA A 39 3.83 -6.92 -2.54
CA ALA A 39 4.74 -7.95 -3.04
C ALA A 39 5.97 -7.28 -3.64
N VAL A 40 7.14 -7.53 -3.06
CA VAL A 40 8.39 -6.94 -3.52
C VAL A 40 9.36 -8.05 -3.92
N HIS A 41 9.87 -7.99 -5.14
CA HIS A 41 10.80 -8.97 -5.68
C HIS A 41 11.77 -8.22 -6.61
N GLU A 42 13.01 -8.68 -6.68
CA GLU A 42 13.99 -8.09 -7.59
C GLU A 42 13.51 -8.11 -9.04
N ASN A 43 12.79 -9.17 -9.42
CA ASN A 43 12.12 -9.24 -10.71
C ASN A 43 10.73 -8.62 -10.60
N ASN A 44 10.55 -7.48 -11.27
CA ASN A 44 9.29 -6.73 -11.21
C ASN A 44 8.07 -7.56 -11.65
N ASP A 45 8.20 -8.29 -12.74
CA ASP A 45 7.10 -9.10 -13.29
C ASP A 45 6.70 -10.21 -12.33
N THR A 46 7.68 -10.81 -11.63
CA THR A 46 7.42 -11.83 -10.62
C THR A 46 6.61 -11.25 -9.45
N ALA A 47 6.99 -10.07 -8.97
CA ALA A 47 6.24 -9.40 -7.89
C ALA A 47 4.80 -9.11 -8.30
N VAL A 48 4.61 -8.58 -9.49
CA VAL A 48 3.28 -8.27 -10.03
C VAL A 48 2.45 -9.54 -10.15
N GLN A 49 3.04 -10.63 -10.65
CA GLN A 49 2.34 -11.90 -10.79
C GLN A 49 1.96 -12.50 -9.44
N TYR A 50 2.84 -12.41 -8.44
CA TYR A 50 2.54 -12.87 -7.09
C TYR A 50 1.32 -12.14 -6.51
N ALA A 51 1.31 -10.82 -6.61
CA ALA A 51 0.18 -10.03 -6.09
C ALA A 51 -1.11 -10.31 -6.85
N THR A 52 -1.02 -10.42 -8.17
CA THR A 52 -2.18 -10.70 -9.03
C THR A 52 -2.81 -12.04 -8.67
N ASP A 53 -2.00 -13.08 -8.55
CA ASP A 53 -2.49 -14.44 -8.25
C ASP A 53 -3.11 -14.50 -6.85
N ARG A 54 -2.44 -13.88 -5.87
CA ARG A 54 -2.91 -13.91 -4.48
C ARG A 54 -4.25 -13.20 -4.32
N LEU A 55 -4.38 -11.99 -4.85
CA LEU A 55 -5.61 -11.22 -4.74
C LEU A 55 -6.73 -11.81 -5.59
N SER A 56 -6.40 -12.34 -6.78
CA SER A 56 -7.40 -12.99 -7.63
C SER A 56 -8.00 -14.21 -6.94
N THR A 57 -7.18 -15.00 -6.25
CA THR A 57 -7.66 -16.16 -5.48
C THR A 57 -8.45 -15.71 -4.25
N GLN A 58 -7.93 -14.77 -3.50
CA GLN A 58 -8.53 -14.32 -2.24
C GLN A 58 -9.91 -13.72 -2.43
N TYR A 59 -10.11 -12.97 -3.50
CA TYR A 59 -11.36 -12.26 -3.77
C TYR A 59 -12.19 -12.88 -4.88
N SER A 60 -11.77 -14.04 -5.42
CA SER A 60 -12.46 -14.73 -6.51
C SER A 60 -12.76 -13.81 -7.68
N GLN A 61 -11.79 -12.98 -8.06
CA GLN A 61 -11.92 -11.99 -9.11
C GLN A 61 -10.58 -11.86 -9.84
N ASP A 62 -10.60 -11.57 -11.14
CA ASP A 62 -9.38 -11.36 -11.91
C ASP A 62 -8.82 -9.96 -11.65
N PHE A 63 -7.65 -9.90 -11.02
CA PHE A 63 -6.95 -8.64 -10.71
C PHE A 63 -5.90 -8.26 -11.74
N SER A 64 -5.70 -9.04 -12.81
CA SER A 64 -4.59 -8.82 -13.75
C SER A 64 -4.57 -7.41 -14.36
N LYS A 65 -5.74 -6.81 -14.58
CA LYS A 65 -5.84 -5.47 -15.18
C LYS A 65 -5.85 -4.34 -14.16
N ILE A 66 -6.11 -4.64 -12.90
CA ILE A 66 -6.32 -3.61 -11.86
C ILE A 66 -5.34 -3.73 -10.71
N ILE A 67 -4.39 -4.67 -10.78
CA ILE A 67 -3.49 -4.94 -9.65
C ILE A 67 -2.70 -3.70 -9.24
N HIS A 68 -2.27 -2.88 -10.19
CA HIS A 68 -1.49 -1.68 -9.90
C HIS A 68 -2.26 -0.61 -9.13
N LYS A 69 -3.60 -0.65 -9.17
CA LYS A 69 -4.43 0.28 -8.41
C LYS A 69 -4.50 -0.09 -6.93
N PHE A 70 -4.40 -1.39 -6.61
CA PHE A 70 -4.77 -1.89 -5.29
C PHE A 70 -3.62 -2.56 -4.53
N ALA A 71 -2.47 -2.74 -5.16
CA ALA A 71 -1.34 -3.39 -4.53
C ALA A 71 -0.04 -2.60 -4.75
N LEU A 72 0.84 -2.70 -3.78
CA LEU A 72 2.22 -2.25 -3.91
C LEU A 72 3.02 -3.45 -4.41
N ALA A 73 3.14 -3.59 -5.72
CA ALA A 73 3.75 -4.76 -6.32
C ALA A 73 4.78 -4.37 -7.37
N GLY A 74 6.01 -4.84 -7.22
CA GLY A 74 7.08 -4.55 -8.16
C GLY A 74 8.45 -4.78 -7.56
N ASP A 75 9.47 -4.35 -8.31
CA ASP A 75 10.83 -4.33 -7.81
C ASP A 75 10.98 -3.24 -6.72
N PRO A 76 12.10 -3.23 -5.98
CA PRO A 76 12.27 -2.26 -4.89
C PRO A 76 12.13 -0.80 -5.33
N GLU A 77 12.64 -0.44 -6.50
CA GLU A 77 12.56 0.93 -7.00
C GLU A 77 11.12 1.36 -7.26
N LYS A 78 10.37 0.53 -7.98
CA LYS A 78 8.96 0.82 -8.29
C LYS A 78 8.09 0.81 -7.04
N SER A 79 8.39 -0.11 -6.11
CA SER A 79 7.67 -0.19 -4.84
C SER A 79 7.89 1.05 -3.99
N ARG A 80 9.13 1.56 -3.92
CA ARG A 80 9.41 2.81 -3.20
C ARG A 80 8.68 3.99 -3.82
N ALA A 81 8.69 4.09 -5.16
CA ALA A 81 8.01 5.17 -5.86
C ALA A 81 6.51 5.15 -5.60
N ARG A 82 5.89 3.99 -5.63
CA ARG A 82 4.46 3.85 -5.37
C ARG A 82 4.10 4.17 -3.92
N LEU A 83 4.92 3.70 -2.97
CA LEU A 83 4.69 4.02 -1.56
C LEU A 83 4.81 5.53 -1.30
N GLN A 84 5.74 6.19 -1.99
CA GLN A 84 5.89 7.64 -1.88
C GLN A 84 4.60 8.36 -2.28
N GLU A 85 3.89 7.87 -3.29
CA GLU A 85 2.61 8.46 -3.70
C GLU A 85 1.58 8.41 -2.56
N TYR A 86 1.55 7.32 -1.79
CA TYR A 86 0.66 7.20 -0.62
C TYR A 86 1.09 8.13 0.51
N VAL A 87 2.40 8.25 0.74
CA VAL A 87 2.93 9.19 1.75
C VAL A 87 2.56 10.62 1.37
N ASP A 88 2.75 10.99 0.10
CA ASP A 88 2.41 12.32 -0.41
C ASP A 88 0.91 12.58 -0.31
N ALA A 89 0.08 11.54 -0.42
CA ALA A 89 -1.38 11.65 -0.26
C ALA A 89 -1.82 11.82 1.19
N GLY A 90 -0.92 11.63 2.15
CA GLY A 90 -1.22 11.86 3.57
C GLY A 90 -1.13 10.63 4.47
N ALA A 91 -0.67 9.48 3.97
CA ALA A 91 -0.50 8.31 4.82
C ALA A 91 0.68 8.51 5.77
N ALA A 92 0.39 8.58 7.06
CA ALA A 92 1.39 8.69 8.12
C ALA A 92 1.80 7.31 8.66
N MET A 93 1.01 6.28 8.38
CA MET A 93 1.24 4.90 8.80
C MET A 93 0.79 3.97 7.69
N VAL A 94 1.58 2.93 7.44
CA VAL A 94 1.24 1.93 6.42
C VAL A 94 1.32 0.55 7.05
N PHE A 95 0.24 -0.20 6.91
CA PHE A 95 0.18 -1.61 7.29
C PHE A 95 0.38 -2.45 6.04
N VAL A 96 1.48 -3.20 5.98
CA VAL A 96 1.77 -4.05 4.83
C VAL A 96 1.21 -5.45 5.04
N SER A 97 0.56 -5.97 4.01
CA SER A 97 0.08 -7.34 4.00
C SER A 97 0.70 -8.04 2.80
N SER A 98 1.34 -9.18 3.03
CA SER A 98 2.04 -9.89 1.96
C SER A 98 1.03 -10.47 0.96
N ALA A 99 1.16 -10.09 -0.31
CA ALA A 99 0.37 -10.59 -1.42
C ALA A 99 1.26 -11.46 -2.31
N CYS A 100 1.62 -12.64 -1.79
CA CYS A 100 2.56 -13.53 -2.45
C CYS A 100 2.33 -14.96 -1.98
N PRO A 101 2.96 -15.97 -2.63
CA PRO A 101 2.88 -17.35 -2.14
C PRO A 101 3.40 -17.48 -0.72
N ASP A 102 2.86 -18.46 0.02
CA ASP A 102 3.22 -18.66 1.42
C ASP A 102 4.72 -18.88 1.62
N ASP A 103 5.38 -19.56 0.70
CA ASP A 103 6.82 -19.81 0.76
C ASP A 103 7.69 -18.57 0.47
N TYR A 104 7.09 -17.48 0.05
CA TYR A 104 7.79 -16.23 -0.22
C TYR A 104 7.52 -15.15 0.85
N ILE A 105 6.61 -15.38 1.79
CA ILE A 105 6.21 -14.36 2.78
C ILE A 105 7.41 -13.83 3.56
N ASP A 106 8.24 -14.70 4.11
CA ASP A 106 9.41 -14.27 4.89
C ASP A 106 10.38 -13.46 4.05
N THR A 107 10.66 -13.90 2.81
CA THR A 107 11.51 -13.17 1.88
C THR A 107 10.90 -11.82 1.52
N ASN A 108 9.59 -11.78 1.30
CA ASN A 108 8.88 -10.55 1.00
C ASN A 108 9.03 -9.53 2.14
N LEU A 109 8.82 -9.97 3.37
CA LEU A 109 8.98 -9.10 4.55
C LEU A 109 10.42 -8.61 4.71
N GLU A 110 11.39 -9.48 4.45
CA GLU A 110 12.80 -9.11 4.48
C GLU A 110 13.14 -8.07 3.40
N MET A 111 12.62 -8.25 2.18
CA MET A 111 12.80 -7.30 1.09
C MET A 111 12.21 -5.94 1.45
N ILE A 112 11.02 -5.92 2.04
CA ILE A 112 10.38 -4.68 2.49
C ILE A 112 11.25 -3.99 3.54
N ALA A 113 11.71 -4.74 4.53
CA ALA A 113 12.52 -4.20 5.62
C ALA A 113 13.85 -3.64 5.14
N LYS A 114 14.50 -4.29 4.19
CA LYS A 114 15.83 -3.91 3.72
C LYS A 114 15.83 -2.89 2.59
N THR A 115 14.83 -2.92 1.70
CA THR A 115 14.84 -2.12 0.49
C THR A 115 13.80 -1.00 0.47
N ILE A 116 12.74 -1.12 1.24
CA ILE A 116 11.65 -0.12 1.25
C ILE A 116 11.71 0.75 2.52
N MET A 117 11.69 0.14 3.69
CA MET A 117 11.60 0.87 4.95
C MET A 117 12.69 1.93 5.16
N PRO A 118 13.98 1.69 4.82
CA PRO A 118 15.00 2.69 5.05
C PRO A 118 14.76 4.02 4.34
N ALA A 119 14.07 4.00 3.20
CA ALA A 119 13.75 5.21 2.44
C ALA A 119 12.67 6.07 3.11
N PHE A 120 11.92 5.52 4.07
CA PHE A 120 10.79 6.18 4.73
C PHE A 120 10.96 6.33 6.24
N ARG A 121 12.11 5.96 6.77
CA ARG A 121 12.45 6.20 8.17
C ARG A 121 12.87 7.64 8.37
N SER A 122 12.30 8.24 9.37
CA SER A 122 12.73 9.54 9.85
C SER A 122 13.83 9.41 10.90
#